data_1cd5f9efc435ee831a38c425421dbed0
#
_entry.id   1cd5f9efc435ee831a38c425421dbed0
#
_cell.length_a   1.000
_cell.length_b   1.000
_cell.length_c   1.000
_cell.angle_alpha   90.00
_cell.angle_beta   90.00
_cell.angle_gamma   90.00
#
_symmetry.space_group_name_H-M   'P 1'
#
loop_
_entity.id
_entity.type
_entity.pdbx_description
1 polymer ?
#
loop_
_entity_poly.entity_id
_entity_poly.type
_entity_poly.pdbx_seq_one_letter_code
_entity_poly.pdbx_strand_id
1 'polypeptide(L)'
;AVARRVVSENLVNIARRNQNLLGRTLGFISTLEQGERDPESLDNLFRLDHLTTRMRRNAQSLLVLAGAEPTRLWAPAVSLGDVVRAALSEVENYGQVELAVLGDIGVQGAVASEIAHLLAELLENATSFSPPNTAVTVVGRAVPDGHQLAIFDYGLGMTPAELADANRRMGEVAAFDRESTTLLGFQVAARLADRHGIKVMLTTTPGGSGVTAVVRLPASILEPIASPGSRGTHVKAMAH
;
A
#
# COMPACT_ATOMS: atom_id res chain seq x y z
N ALA A 1 -23.13 -15.74 -15.95
CA ALA A 1 -23.22 -14.45 -15.22
C ALA A 1 -23.69 -14.64 -13.77
N VAL A 2 -24.77 -15.33 -13.49
CA VAL A 2 -25.40 -15.50 -12.15
C VAL A 2 -24.47 -16.24 -11.18
N ALA A 3 -23.89 -17.37 -11.56
CA ALA A 3 -22.98 -18.14 -10.69
C ALA A 3 -21.73 -17.35 -10.28
N ARG A 4 -21.19 -16.51 -11.18
CA ARG A 4 -20.03 -15.67 -10.91
C ARG A 4 -20.34 -14.58 -9.89
N ARG A 5 -21.55 -14.02 -9.94
CA ARG A 5 -22.02 -12.99 -9.00
C ARG A 5 -22.23 -13.57 -7.60
N VAL A 6 -22.86 -14.73 -7.48
CA VAL A 6 -23.07 -15.42 -6.18
C VAL A 6 -21.75 -15.79 -5.52
N VAL A 7 -20.78 -16.30 -6.29
CA VAL A 7 -19.43 -16.60 -5.75
C VAL A 7 -18.73 -15.33 -5.28
N SER A 8 -18.82 -14.23 -6.03
CA SER A 8 -18.23 -12.94 -5.64
C SER A 8 -18.86 -12.38 -4.36
N GLU A 9 -20.19 -12.41 -4.24
CA GLU A 9 -20.91 -11.95 -3.03
C GLU A 9 -20.55 -12.79 -1.78
N ASN A 10 -20.44 -14.11 -1.93
CA ASN A 10 -20.00 -14.98 -0.83
C ASN A 10 -18.56 -14.71 -0.41
N LEU A 11 -17.64 -14.50 -1.37
CA LEU A 11 -16.25 -14.14 -1.09
C LEU A 11 -16.16 -12.80 -0.33
N VAL A 12 -16.94 -11.80 -0.75
CA VAL A 12 -17.00 -10.49 -0.07
C VAL A 12 -17.47 -10.66 1.37
N ASN A 13 -18.52 -11.44 1.61
CA ASN A 13 -19.04 -11.67 2.96
C ASN A 13 -18.05 -12.40 3.87
N ILE A 14 -17.37 -13.43 3.35
CA ILE A 14 -16.34 -14.17 4.07
C ILE A 14 -15.14 -13.25 4.38
N ALA A 15 -14.67 -12.50 3.40
CA ALA A 15 -13.53 -11.61 3.57
C ALA A 15 -13.82 -10.48 4.57
N ARG A 16 -15.02 -9.87 4.54
CA ARG A 16 -15.44 -8.87 5.55
C ARG A 16 -15.50 -9.45 6.95
N ARG A 17 -16.04 -10.67 7.08
CA ARG A 17 -16.09 -11.37 8.37
C ARG A 17 -14.69 -11.65 8.91
N ASN A 18 -13.78 -12.09 8.04
CA ASN A 18 -12.38 -12.30 8.40
C ASN A 18 -11.70 -11.00 8.82
N GLN A 19 -11.90 -9.89 8.11
CA GLN A 19 -11.35 -8.58 8.50
C GLN A 19 -11.82 -8.15 9.90
N ASN A 20 -13.12 -8.32 10.21
CA ASN A 20 -13.64 -7.98 11.53
C ASN A 20 -13.04 -8.86 12.66
N LEU A 21 -12.84 -10.14 12.39
CA LEU A 21 -12.19 -11.05 13.35
C LEU A 21 -10.73 -10.66 13.56
N LEU A 22 -9.99 -10.45 12.47
CA LEU A 22 -8.58 -10.06 12.51
C LEU A 22 -8.37 -8.70 13.19
N GLY A 23 -9.26 -7.72 12.95
CA GLY A 23 -9.23 -6.43 13.65
C GLY A 23 -9.39 -6.57 15.16
N ARG A 24 -10.29 -7.48 15.61
CA ARG A 24 -10.43 -7.79 17.04
C ARG A 24 -9.22 -8.51 17.60
N THR A 25 -8.61 -9.42 16.85
CA THR A 25 -7.39 -10.13 17.24
C THR A 25 -6.23 -9.16 17.41
N LEU A 26 -6.02 -8.22 16.48
CA LEU A 26 -5.01 -7.17 16.59
C LEU A 26 -5.22 -6.30 17.83
N GLY A 27 -6.45 -5.87 18.11
CA GLY A 27 -6.77 -5.11 19.31
C GLY A 27 -6.47 -5.89 20.60
N PHE A 28 -6.67 -7.21 20.59
CA PHE A 28 -6.33 -8.07 21.72
C PHE A 28 -4.82 -8.24 21.89
N ILE A 29 -4.09 -8.47 20.80
CA ILE A 29 -2.61 -8.54 20.79
C ILE A 29 -2.02 -7.24 21.35
N SER A 30 -2.47 -6.07 20.85
CA SER A 30 -2.00 -4.77 21.32
C SER A 30 -2.26 -4.55 22.83
N THR A 31 -3.35 -5.08 23.35
CA THR A 31 -3.63 -5.03 24.79
C THR A 31 -2.65 -5.91 25.60
N LEU A 32 -2.28 -7.08 25.06
CA LEU A 32 -1.30 -7.97 25.69
C LEU A 32 0.10 -7.36 25.67
N GLU A 33 0.50 -6.76 24.55
CA GLU A 33 1.80 -6.06 24.40
C GLU A 33 1.99 -4.96 25.44
N GLN A 34 0.95 -4.18 25.73
CA GLN A 34 1.01 -3.10 26.71
C GLN A 34 1.22 -3.61 28.15
N GLY A 35 0.81 -4.85 28.44
CA GLY A 35 0.94 -5.46 29.75
C GLY A 35 2.18 -6.35 29.93
N GLU A 36 2.82 -6.74 28.81
CA GLU A 36 3.92 -7.70 28.83
C GLU A 36 5.25 -7.01 29.21
N ARG A 37 6.07 -7.71 29.99
CA ARG A 37 7.38 -7.24 30.45
C ARG A 37 8.51 -8.21 30.13
N ASP A 38 8.17 -9.46 29.81
CA ASP A 38 9.14 -10.45 29.42
C ASP A 38 9.55 -10.25 27.95
N PRO A 39 10.85 -10.05 27.65
CA PRO A 39 11.31 -9.75 26.29
C PRO A 39 11.01 -10.86 25.27
N GLU A 40 11.04 -12.14 25.68
CA GLU A 40 10.76 -13.26 24.78
C GLU A 40 9.26 -13.33 24.46
N SER A 41 8.40 -13.13 25.46
CA SER A 41 6.95 -13.04 25.27
C SER A 41 6.57 -11.85 24.40
N LEU A 42 7.22 -10.71 24.56
CA LEU A 42 6.99 -9.52 23.76
C LEU A 42 7.41 -9.74 22.28
N ASP A 43 8.56 -10.39 22.02
CA ASP A 43 8.96 -10.75 20.66
C ASP A 43 7.93 -11.70 19.99
N ASN A 44 7.41 -12.66 20.74
CA ASN A 44 6.36 -13.54 20.24
C ASN A 44 5.04 -12.80 19.95
N LEU A 45 4.66 -11.81 20.75
CA LEU A 45 3.49 -10.96 20.48
C LEU A 45 3.70 -10.10 19.23
N PHE A 46 4.88 -9.51 19.02
CA PHE A 46 5.18 -8.78 17.79
C PHE A 46 5.10 -9.67 16.54
N ARG A 47 5.58 -10.91 16.64
CA ARG A 47 5.43 -11.88 15.52
C ARG A 47 3.97 -12.20 15.24
N LEU A 48 3.14 -12.34 16.27
CA LEU A 48 1.69 -12.56 16.11
C LEU A 48 1.00 -11.34 15.51
N ASP A 49 1.38 -10.13 15.92
CA ASP A 49 0.86 -8.88 15.33
C ASP A 49 1.16 -8.81 13.83
N HIS A 50 2.41 -9.05 13.43
CA HIS A 50 2.81 -9.08 12.02
C HIS A 50 2.04 -10.14 11.21
N LEU A 51 1.90 -11.37 11.73
CA LEU A 51 1.14 -12.42 11.05
C LEU A 51 -0.33 -12.05 10.90
N THR A 52 -0.94 -11.48 11.94
CA THR A 52 -2.34 -11.06 11.91
C THR A 52 -2.57 -9.89 10.97
N THR A 53 -1.66 -8.92 10.93
CA THR A 53 -1.67 -7.81 9.98
C THR A 53 -1.58 -8.30 8.53
N ARG A 54 -0.70 -9.28 8.26
CA ARG A 54 -0.58 -9.92 6.95
C ARG A 54 -1.86 -10.68 6.55
N MET A 55 -2.48 -11.40 7.49
CA MET A 55 -3.77 -12.06 7.24
C MET A 55 -4.88 -11.04 6.94
N ARG A 56 -4.89 -9.89 7.62
CA ARG A 56 -5.83 -8.79 7.38
C ARG A 56 -5.65 -8.22 5.97
N ARG A 57 -4.38 -8.00 5.54
CA ARG A 57 -4.06 -7.55 4.17
C ARG A 57 -4.55 -8.56 3.13
N ASN A 58 -4.29 -9.86 3.32
CA ASN A 58 -4.77 -10.90 2.42
C ASN A 58 -6.30 -10.90 2.27
N ALA A 59 -7.02 -10.73 3.38
CA ALA A 59 -8.48 -10.60 3.35
C ALA A 59 -8.95 -9.35 2.59
N GLN A 60 -8.20 -8.24 2.72
CA GLN A 60 -8.47 -7.00 1.99
C GLN A 60 -8.19 -7.16 0.49
N SER A 61 -7.09 -7.83 0.12
CA SER A 61 -6.75 -8.15 -1.26
C SER A 61 -7.85 -8.98 -1.94
N LEU A 62 -8.45 -9.95 -1.23
CA LEU A 62 -9.59 -10.69 -1.72
C LEU A 62 -10.82 -9.81 -1.96
N LEU A 63 -11.08 -8.81 -1.09
CA LEU A 63 -12.18 -7.85 -1.29
C LEU A 63 -11.96 -6.98 -2.54
N VAL A 64 -10.73 -6.49 -2.73
CA VAL A 64 -10.36 -5.72 -3.92
C VAL A 64 -10.59 -6.56 -5.18
N LEU A 65 -10.15 -7.82 -5.19
CA LEU A 65 -10.31 -8.73 -6.32
C LEU A 65 -11.77 -9.14 -6.56
N ALA A 66 -12.59 -9.24 -5.51
CA ALA A 66 -14.02 -9.47 -5.61
C ALA A 66 -14.81 -8.24 -6.10
N GLY A 67 -14.14 -7.08 -6.25
CA GLY A 67 -14.78 -5.85 -6.72
C GLY A 67 -15.58 -5.12 -5.65
N ALA A 68 -15.31 -5.39 -4.36
CA ALA A 68 -15.94 -4.65 -3.29
C ALA A 68 -15.55 -3.16 -3.35
N GLU A 69 -16.53 -2.29 -3.21
CA GLU A 69 -16.27 -0.86 -3.06
C GLU A 69 -15.93 -0.53 -1.61
N PRO A 70 -14.91 0.30 -1.38
CA PRO A 70 -14.62 0.80 -0.05
C PRO A 70 -15.75 1.70 0.43
N THR A 71 -16.00 1.70 1.72
CA THR A 71 -16.89 2.69 2.32
C THR A 71 -16.16 4.04 2.26
N ARG A 72 -16.61 4.93 1.38
CA ARG A 72 -16.06 6.30 1.28
C ARG A 72 -16.42 7.06 2.54
N LEU A 73 -15.52 7.09 3.49
CA LEU A 73 -15.59 8.00 4.63
C LEU A 73 -14.90 9.31 4.24
N TRP A 74 -15.59 10.42 4.49
CA TRP A 74 -14.96 11.73 4.35
C TRP A 74 -13.87 11.82 5.42
N ALA A 75 -12.61 11.93 4.99
CA ALA A 75 -11.46 12.01 5.87
C ALA A 75 -10.53 13.12 5.38
N PRO A 76 -9.86 13.85 6.28
CA PRO A 76 -8.89 14.87 5.90
C PRO A 76 -7.74 14.25 5.08
N ALA A 77 -7.07 15.11 4.30
CA ALA A 77 -5.88 14.69 3.57
C ALA A 77 -4.80 14.12 4.51
N VAL A 78 -4.14 13.08 4.07
CA VAL A 78 -3.06 12.39 4.79
C VAL A 78 -1.76 12.67 4.07
N SER A 79 -0.65 12.93 4.79
CA SER A 79 0.64 13.14 4.12
C SER A 79 1.06 11.89 3.35
N LEU A 80 1.67 12.08 2.16
CA LEU A 80 2.19 10.96 1.38
C LEU A 80 3.20 10.16 2.21
N GLY A 81 3.99 10.82 3.06
CA GLY A 81 4.89 10.17 3.99
C GLY A 81 4.17 9.26 4.98
N ASP A 82 2.99 9.66 5.49
CA ASP A 82 2.19 8.81 6.39
C ASP A 82 1.55 7.64 5.64
N VAL A 83 1.12 7.86 4.38
CA VAL A 83 0.61 6.78 3.53
C VAL A 83 1.69 5.73 3.25
N VAL A 84 2.93 6.16 2.96
CA VAL A 84 4.06 5.23 2.77
C VAL A 84 4.42 4.52 4.07
N ARG A 85 4.40 5.21 5.23
CA ARG A 85 4.61 4.57 6.54
C ARG A 85 3.52 3.56 6.87
N ALA A 86 2.26 3.87 6.54
CA ALA A 86 1.16 2.92 6.68
C ALA A 86 1.36 1.68 5.80
N ALA A 87 1.84 1.86 4.56
CA ALA A 87 2.21 0.73 3.70
C ALA A 87 3.33 -0.12 4.31
N LEU A 88 4.38 0.51 4.86
CA LEU A 88 5.49 -0.18 5.51
C LEU A 88 5.08 -1.00 6.72
N SER A 89 4.11 -0.53 7.50
CA SER A 89 3.61 -1.30 8.65
C SER A 89 2.93 -2.63 8.26
N GLU A 90 2.63 -2.81 6.97
CA GLU A 90 2.05 -4.04 6.42
C GLU A 90 3.08 -4.96 5.75
N VAL A 91 4.35 -4.55 5.65
CA VAL A 91 5.44 -5.29 4.99
C VAL A 91 6.24 -6.10 6.00
N GLU A 92 6.52 -7.38 5.70
CA GLU A 92 7.23 -8.26 6.63
C GLU A 92 8.67 -7.80 6.88
N ASN A 93 9.40 -7.47 5.81
CA ASN A 93 10.80 -7.03 5.87
C ASN A 93 10.93 -5.50 5.80
N TYR A 94 10.06 -4.77 6.53
CA TYR A 94 10.06 -3.30 6.52
C TYR A 94 11.40 -2.67 6.92
N GLY A 95 12.19 -3.32 7.77
CA GLY A 95 13.52 -2.86 8.17
C GLY A 95 14.54 -2.81 7.02
N GLN A 96 14.24 -3.45 5.88
CA GLN A 96 15.03 -3.40 4.66
C GLN A 96 14.71 -2.16 3.80
N VAL A 97 13.63 -1.41 4.12
CA VAL A 97 13.17 -0.30 3.31
C VAL A 97 13.69 1.04 3.84
N GLU A 98 14.35 1.78 2.97
CA GLU A 98 14.83 3.12 3.24
C GLU A 98 13.95 4.16 2.54
N LEU A 99 13.43 5.10 3.32
CA LEU A 99 12.68 6.24 2.80
C LEU A 99 13.61 7.41 2.57
N ALA A 100 13.78 7.81 1.32
CA ALA A 100 14.47 9.03 0.95
C ALA A 100 13.46 10.21 0.89
N VAL A 101 13.72 11.23 0.09
CA VAL A 101 12.81 12.37 -0.08
C VAL A 101 11.51 11.91 -0.74
N LEU A 102 10.37 12.07 -0.05
CA LEU A 102 9.05 11.69 -0.57
C LEU A 102 8.26 12.88 -1.14
N GLY A 103 8.64 14.10 -0.78
CA GLY A 103 7.89 15.33 -1.11
C GLY A 103 6.82 15.66 -0.07
N ASP A 104 6.48 16.95 -0.01
CA ASP A 104 5.48 17.49 0.94
C ASP A 104 4.12 17.65 0.23
N ILE A 105 3.43 16.53 0.07
CA ILE A 105 2.14 16.45 -0.62
C ILE A 105 1.16 15.59 0.19
N GLY A 106 -0.13 15.96 0.17
CA GLY A 106 -1.21 15.18 0.75
C GLY A 106 -1.89 14.28 -0.26
N VAL A 107 -2.42 13.20 0.25
CA VAL A 107 -3.32 12.28 -0.45
C VAL A 107 -4.71 12.44 0.15
N GLN A 108 -5.74 12.48 -0.68
CA GLN A 108 -7.13 12.52 -0.22
C GLN A 108 -7.40 11.38 0.77
N GLY A 109 -7.91 11.70 1.95
CA GLY A 109 -8.11 10.72 3.02
C GLY A 109 -9.03 9.56 2.63
N ALA A 110 -9.99 9.81 1.72
CA ALA A 110 -10.91 8.79 1.21
C ALA A 110 -10.21 7.66 0.41
N VAL A 111 -9.01 7.91 -0.13
CA VAL A 111 -8.27 6.94 -0.96
C VAL A 111 -6.93 6.52 -0.32
N ALA A 112 -6.52 7.17 0.76
CA ALA A 112 -5.21 6.97 1.39
C ALA A 112 -4.94 5.51 1.78
N SER A 113 -5.92 4.79 2.33
CA SER A 113 -5.76 3.39 2.73
C SER A 113 -5.61 2.45 1.52
N GLU A 114 -6.26 2.74 0.39
CA GLU A 114 -6.12 1.92 -0.82
C GLU A 114 -4.77 2.17 -1.50
N ILE A 115 -4.25 3.40 -1.43
CA ILE A 115 -2.90 3.71 -1.91
C ILE A 115 -1.85 3.06 -1.01
N ALA A 116 -2.03 3.09 0.31
CA ALA A 116 -1.15 2.37 1.24
C ALA A 116 -1.12 0.87 0.93
N HIS A 117 -2.26 0.26 0.66
CA HIS A 117 -2.36 -1.15 0.28
C HIS A 117 -1.64 -1.43 -1.06
N LEU A 118 -1.84 -0.60 -2.09
CA LEU A 118 -1.13 -0.72 -3.36
C LEU A 118 0.39 -0.67 -3.15
N LEU A 119 0.86 0.31 -2.37
CA LEU A 119 2.29 0.45 -2.07
C LEU A 119 2.81 -0.72 -1.25
N ALA A 120 2.03 -1.26 -0.30
CA ALA A 120 2.41 -2.43 0.49
C ALA A 120 2.63 -3.66 -0.39
N GLU A 121 1.76 -3.90 -1.41
CA GLU A 121 1.96 -5.01 -2.36
C GLU A 121 3.25 -4.84 -3.19
N LEU A 122 3.57 -3.61 -3.62
CA LEU A 122 4.80 -3.34 -4.36
C LEU A 122 6.06 -3.46 -3.48
N LEU A 123 6.00 -2.98 -2.24
CA LEU A 123 7.09 -3.06 -1.27
C LEU A 123 7.36 -4.50 -0.82
N GLU A 124 6.30 -5.28 -0.59
CA GLU A 124 6.43 -6.71 -0.27
C GLU A 124 7.13 -7.47 -1.40
N ASN A 125 6.78 -7.17 -2.65
CA ASN A 125 7.48 -7.76 -3.79
C ASN A 125 8.95 -7.32 -3.82
N ALA A 126 9.23 -6.02 -3.67
CA ALA A 126 10.59 -5.50 -3.68
C ALA A 126 11.47 -6.12 -2.60
N THR A 127 10.98 -6.26 -1.37
CA THR A 127 11.72 -6.88 -0.26
C THR A 127 11.84 -8.40 -0.39
N SER A 128 10.81 -9.07 -0.92
CA SER A 128 10.82 -10.53 -1.10
C SER A 128 11.81 -10.99 -2.17
N PHE A 129 12.04 -10.18 -3.20
CA PHE A 129 12.95 -10.51 -4.30
C PHE A 129 14.35 -9.91 -4.15
N SER A 130 14.56 -9.04 -3.16
CA SER A 130 15.89 -8.48 -2.83
C SER A 130 16.63 -9.34 -1.81
N PRO A 131 17.96 -9.45 -1.92
CA PRO A 131 18.76 -10.08 -0.87
C PRO A 131 18.58 -9.36 0.48
N PRO A 132 18.57 -10.08 1.62
CA PRO A 132 18.31 -9.49 2.94
C PRO A 132 19.25 -8.34 3.35
N ASN A 133 20.44 -8.27 2.74
CA ASN A 133 21.47 -7.29 3.05
C ASN A 133 21.47 -6.07 2.10
N THR A 134 20.46 -5.96 1.22
CA THR A 134 20.33 -4.84 0.28
C THR A 134 19.12 -4.01 0.62
N ALA A 135 19.30 -2.69 0.69
CA ALA A 135 18.18 -1.78 0.97
C ALA A 135 17.25 -1.67 -0.25
N VAL A 136 15.96 -1.66 0.02
CA VAL A 136 14.92 -1.22 -0.92
C VAL A 136 14.69 0.26 -0.69
N THR A 137 14.92 1.11 -1.70
CA THR A 137 14.83 2.55 -1.54
C THR A 137 13.56 3.12 -2.15
N VAL A 138 12.84 3.96 -1.40
CA VAL A 138 11.66 4.67 -1.89
C VAL A 138 11.97 6.14 -2.03
N VAL A 139 11.76 6.68 -3.24
CA VAL A 139 12.01 8.09 -3.57
C VAL A 139 10.76 8.70 -4.18
N GLY A 140 10.43 9.94 -3.79
CA GLY A 140 9.32 10.70 -4.36
C GLY A 140 9.79 11.96 -5.07
N ARG A 141 9.06 12.38 -6.08
CA ARG A 141 9.25 13.68 -6.75
C ARG A 141 7.95 14.21 -7.34
N ALA A 142 7.81 15.53 -7.35
CA ALA A 142 6.74 16.17 -8.09
C ALA A 142 6.94 15.98 -9.60
N VAL A 143 5.85 15.79 -10.33
CA VAL A 143 5.79 15.74 -11.80
C VAL A 143 4.65 16.65 -12.28
N PRO A 144 4.64 17.10 -13.54
CA PRO A 144 3.63 18.06 -14.03
C PRO A 144 2.18 17.63 -13.73
N ASP A 145 1.87 16.35 -13.85
CA ASP A 145 0.51 15.81 -13.73
C ASP A 145 0.22 15.16 -12.35
N GLY A 146 1.05 15.44 -11.33
CA GLY A 146 0.86 14.87 -10.01
C GLY A 146 2.16 14.60 -9.25
N HIS A 147 2.32 13.40 -8.71
CA HIS A 147 3.51 12.99 -7.95
C HIS A 147 3.96 11.60 -8.36
N GLN A 148 5.26 11.37 -8.39
CA GLN A 148 5.84 10.07 -8.73
C GLN A 148 6.60 9.51 -7.55
N LEU A 149 6.32 8.25 -7.20
CA LEU A 149 7.16 7.44 -6.33
C LEU A 149 7.94 6.44 -7.18
N ALA A 150 9.18 6.16 -6.80
CA ALA A 150 9.98 5.08 -7.35
C ALA A 150 10.47 4.20 -6.20
N ILE A 151 10.22 2.90 -6.31
CA ILE A 151 10.64 1.86 -5.39
C ILE A 151 11.74 1.07 -6.10
N PHE A 152 12.97 1.21 -5.62
CA PHE A 152 14.14 0.54 -6.19
C PHE A 152 14.41 -0.73 -5.39
N ASP A 153 14.40 -1.87 -6.06
CA ASP A 153 14.95 -3.10 -5.53
C ASP A 153 16.27 -3.46 -6.23
N TYR A 154 17.07 -4.29 -5.60
CA TYR A 154 18.33 -4.81 -6.11
C TYR A 154 18.33 -6.35 -6.11
N GLY A 155 17.17 -6.92 -6.44
CA GLY A 155 16.97 -8.34 -6.53
C GLY A 155 17.54 -8.97 -7.80
N LEU A 156 17.04 -10.16 -8.12
CA LEU A 156 17.45 -10.91 -9.30
C LEU A 156 17.12 -10.20 -10.63
N GLY A 157 16.18 -9.24 -10.59
CA GLY A 157 15.68 -8.56 -11.77
C GLY A 157 14.73 -9.43 -12.59
N MET A 158 14.35 -8.90 -13.73
CA MET A 158 13.48 -9.54 -14.72
C MET A 158 14.13 -9.48 -16.09
N THR A 159 13.99 -10.52 -16.89
CA THR A 159 14.32 -10.48 -18.30
C THR A 159 13.41 -9.48 -19.04
N PRO A 160 13.80 -8.96 -20.20
CA PRO A 160 12.94 -8.04 -20.98
C PRO A 160 11.55 -8.60 -21.27
N ALA A 161 11.44 -9.91 -21.49
CA ALA A 161 10.18 -10.58 -21.75
C ALA A 161 9.28 -10.64 -20.49
N GLU A 162 9.86 -10.99 -19.34
CA GLU A 162 9.16 -11.00 -18.04
C GLU A 162 8.72 -9.60 -17.64
N LEU A 163 9.56 -8.59 -17.84
CA LEU A 163 9.26 -7.21 -17.54
C LEU A 163 8.10 -6.68 -18.42
N ALA A 164 8.12 -7.02 -19.71
CA ALA A 164 7.04 -6.68 -20.62
C ALA A 164 5.71 -7.36 -20.24
N ASP A 165 5.75 -8.65 -19.84
CA ASP A 165 4.57 -9.39 -19.36
C ASP A 165 4.03 -8.81 -18.05
N ALA A 166 4.90 -8.51 -17.10
CA ALA A 166 4.52 -7.87 -15.83
C ALA A 166 3.87 -6.49 -16.04
N ASN A 167 4.45 -5.64 -16.91
CA ASN A 167 3.86 -4.35 -17.28
C ASN A 167 2.52 -4.48 -18.00
N ARG A 168 2.39 -5.46 -18.90
CA ARG A 168 1.11 -5.75 -19.54
C ARG A 168 0.04 -6.13 -18.54
N ARG A 169 0.34 -7.03 -17.60
CA ARG A 169 -0.57 -7.45 -16.52
C ARG A 169 -0.95 -6.29 -15.59
N MET A 170 -0.02 -5.37 -15.36
CA MET A 170 -0.27 -4.17 -14.56
C MET A 170 -1.21 -3.18 -15.29
N GLY A 171 -1.18 -3.13 -16.63
CA GLY A 171 -2.04 -2.28 -17.46
C GLY A 171 -3.38 -2.91 -17.81
N GLU A 172 -3.49 -4.22 -17.80
CA GLU A 172 -4.72 -4.95 -18.10
C GLU A 172 -5.41 -5.33 -16.79
N VAL A 173 -6.57 -4.71 -16.49
CA VAL A 173 -7.47 -5.19 -15.42
C VAL A 173 -8.07 -6.50 -15.87
N ALA A 174 -7.26 -7.54 -15.92
CA ALA A 174 -7.65 -8.85 -16.39
C ALA A 174 -8.66 -9.50 -15.43
N ALA A 175 -9.60 -10.23 -16.01
CA ALA A 175 -10.47 -11.13 -15.28
C ALA A 175 -9.60 -12.09 -14.45
N PHE A 176 -9.96 -12.26 -13.18
CA PHE A 176 -9.32 -13.14 -12.20
C PHE A 176 -8.89 -14.48 -12.83
N ASP A 177 -7.60 -14.65 -13.08
CA ASP A 177 -7.02 -15.91 -13.54
C ASP A 177 -6.54 -16.72 -12.33
N ARG A 178 -7.06 -17.93 -12.20
CA ARG A 178 -6.95 -18.79 -11.01
C ARG A 178 -5.59 -19.47 -10.83
N GLU A 179 -4.66 -19.33 -11.77
CA GLU A 179 -3.52 -20.25 -11.86
C GLU A 179 -2.27 -19.85 -11.06
N SER A 180 -2.21 -18.67 -10.40
CA SER A 180 -0.99 -18.26 -9.70
C SER A 180 -1.26 -17.47 -8.43
N THR A 181 -1.12 -18.10 -7.28
CA THR A 181 -1.14 -17.44 -5.97
C THR A 181 -0.01 -16.40 -5.79
N THR A 182 1.11 -16.60 -6.47
CA THR A 182 2.27 -15.69 -6.46
C THR A 182 2.02 -14.36 -7.18
N LEU A 183 0.97 -14.29 -8.02
CA LEU A 183 0.62 -13.09 -8.79
C LEU A 183 -0.52 -12.29 -8.15
N LEU A 184 -1.02 -12.72 -6.97
CA LEU A 184 -2.16 -12.08 -6.32
C LEU A 184 -1.89 -10.61 -6.02
N GLY A 185 -0.73 -10.29 -5.44
CA GLY A 185 -0.32 -8.92 -5.11
C GLY A 185 -0.27 -8.00 -6.33
N PHE A 186 0.26 -8.49 -7.47
CA PHE A 186 0.25 -7.74 -8.72
C PHE A 186 -1.15 -7.43 -9.23
N GLN A 187 -2.08 -8.37 -9.15
CA GLN A 187 -3.47 -8.17 -9.57
C GLN A 187 -4.19 -7.16 -8.67
N VAL A 188 -3.91 -7.19 -7.36
CA VAL A 188 -4.42 -6.22 -6.39
C VAL A 188 -3.89 -4.83 -6.71
N ALA A 189 -2.57 -4.70 -6.87
CA ALA A 189 -1.93 -3.43 -7.22
C ALA A 189 -2.48 -2.85 -8.54
N ALA A 190 -2.62 -3.67 -9.58
CA ALA A 190 -3.20 -3.27 -10.87
C ALA A 190 -4.64 -2.76 -10.72
N ARG A 191 -5.47 -3.46 -9.92
CA ARG A 191 -6.87 -3.09 -9.73
C ARG A 191 -7.05 -1.82 -8.91
N LEU A 192 -6.22 -1.62 -7.88
CA LEU A 192 -6.19 -0.39 -7.09
C LEU A 192 -5.67 0.79 -7.93
N ALA A 193 -4.65 0.54 -8.75
CA ALA A 193 -4.11 1.54 -9.67
C ALA A 193 -5.17 2.02 -10.67
N ASP A 194 -5.87 1.10 -11.33
CA ASP A 194 -6.94 1.40 -12.30
C ASP A 194 -8.06 2.22 -11.64
N ARG A 195 -8.52 1.79 -10.44
CA ARG A 195 -9.60 2.46 -9.70
C ARG A 195 -9.32 3.95 -9.43
N HIS A 196 -8.08 4.30 -9.17
CA HIS A 196 -7.66 5.65 -8.81
C HIS A 196 -6.92 6.41 -9.91
N GLY A 197 -6.84 5.85 -11.12
CA GLY A 197 -6.10 6.44 -12.23
C GLY A 197 -4.59 6.51 -11.98
N ILE A 198 -4.08 5.69 -11.08
CA ILE A 198 -2.64 5.56 -10.78
C ILE A 198 -2.00 4.75 -11.90
N LYS A 199 -0.82 5.17 -12.35
CA LYS A 199 -0.03 4.42 -13.33
C LYS A 199 1.14 3.75 -12.61
N VAL A 200 1.23 2.43 -12.73
CA VAL A 200 2.37 1.65 -12.22
C VAL A 200 3.13 1.09 -13.41
N MET A 201 4.44 1.30 -13.43
CA MET A 201 5.34 0.81 -14.47
C MET A 201 6.58 0.20 -13.83
N LEU A 202 6.96 -0.98 -14.29
CA LEU A 202 8.17 -1.66 -13.86
C LEU A 202 9.28 -1.44 -14.89
N THR A 203 10.48 -1.13 -14.40
CA THR A 203 11.68 -0.94 -15.22
C THR A 203 12.87 -1.65 -14.56
N THR A 204 13.94 -1.85 -15.30
CA THR A 204 15.19 -2.33 -14.70
C THR A 204 15.79 -1.26 -13.82
N THR A 205 16.31 -1.65 -12.65
CA THR A 205 16.98 -0.71 -11.74
C THR A 205 18.27 -0.20 -12.35
N PRO A 206 18.50 1.14 -12.37
CA PRO A 206 19.71 1.72 -12.92
C PRO A 206 20.96 1.24 -12.18
N GLY A 207 21.97 0.79 -12.92
CA GLY A 207 23.28 0.41 -12.38
C GLY A 207 23.34 -0.97 -11.73
N GLY A 208 22.30 -1.80 -11.82
CA GLY A 208 22.30 -3.13 -11.22
C GLY A 208 21.31 -4.11 -11.83
N SER A 209 21.26 -5.29 -11.27
CA SER A 209 20.14 -6.20 -11.36
C SER A 209 19.05 -5.72 -10.41
N GLY A 210 17.79 -5.95 -10.74
CA GLY A 210 16.65 -5.57 -9.91
C GLY A 210 15.57 -4.87 -10.73
N VAL A 211 14.47 -4.56 -10.07
CA VAL A 211 13.32 -3.92 -10.68
C VAL A 211 13.01 -2.61 -9.96
N THR A 212 12.72 -1.57 -10.72
CA THR A 212 12.20 -0.33 -10.17
C THR A 212 10.72 -0.23 -10.48
N ALA A 213 9.88 -0.18 -9.45
CA ALA A 213 8.47 0.10 -9.60
C ALA A 213 8.25 1.62 -9.55
N VAL A 214 7.76 2.18 -10.65
CA VAL A 214 7.44 3.60 -10.78
C VAL A 214 5.94 3.77 -10.64
N VAL A 215 5.49 4.48 -9.61
CA VAL A 215 4.09 4.75 -9.30
C VAL A 215 3.80 6.22 -9.54
N ARG A 216 2.90 6.54 -10.46
CA ARG A 216 2.44 7.92 -10.72
C ARG A 216 1.07 8.15 -10.13
N LEU A 217 1.02 9.00 -9.13
CA LEU A 217 -0.20 9.47 -8.46
C LEU A 217 -0.72 10.68 -9.23
N PRO A 218 -1.93 10.63 -9.82
CA PRO A 218 -2.49 11.76 -10.56
C PRO A 218 -2.88 12.90 -9.60
N ALA A 219 -2.84 14.13 -10.08
CA ALA A 219 -3.21 15.32 -9.29
C ALA A 219 -4.63 15.25 -8.71
N SER A 220 -5.54 14.49 -9.34
CA SER A 220 -6.93 14.33 -8.91
C SER A 220 -7.11 13.68 -7.53
N ILE A 221 -6.11 12.95 -7.03
CA ILE A 221 -6.13 12.30 -5.71
C ILE A 221 -5.17 12.95 -4.72
N LEU A 222 -4.51 14.03 -5.13
CA LEU A 222 -3.54 14.76 -4.32
C LEU A 222 -4.14 16.08 -3.81
N GLU A 223 -3.72 16.47 -2.63
CA GLU A 223 -4.13 17.73 -1.99
C GLU A 223 -2.90 18.39 -1.34
N PRO A 224 -2.84 19.74 -1.30
CA PRO A 224 -1.85 20.43 -0.49
C PRO A 224 -2.02 20.03 0.99
N ILE A 225 -0.93 19.74 1.69
CA ILE A 225 -0.98 19.58 3.14
C ILE A 225 -1.06 20.98 3.75
N ALA A 226 -2.09 21.22 4.58
CA ALA A 226 -2.10 22.41 5.40
C ALA A 226 -0.93 22.35 6.37
N SER A 227 0.09 23.18 6.16
CA SER A 227 1.20 23.34 7.09
C SER A 227 0.65 23.66 8.49
N PRO A 228 1.11 23.03 9.57
CA PRO A 228 0.61 23.28 10.93
C PRO A 228 0.94 24.69 11.49
N GLY A 229 1.17 25.69 10.62
CA GLY A 229 1.61 27.04 10.98
C GLY A 229 0.72 28.21 10.58
N SER A 230 -0.40 28.03 9.84
CA SER A 230 -1.26 29.18 9.47
C SER A 230 -2.62 29.16 10.19
N ARG A 231 -2.63 29.14 11.51
CA ARG A 231 -3.76 29.71 12.25
C ARG A 231 -3.64 31.21 12.11
N GLY A 232 -4.31 31.75 11.10
CA GLY A 232 -4.46 33.19 10.95
C GLY A 232 -5.04 33.79 12.23
N THR A 233 -4.23 34.53 12.93
CA THR A 233 -4.66 35.47 13.97
C THR A 233 -5.53 36.54 13.31
N HIS A 234 -6.84 36.30 13.26
CA HIS A 234 -7.79 37.40 13.05
C HIS A 234 -7.74 38.30 14.29
N VAL A 235 -6.81 39.24 14.27
CA VAL A 235 -6.87 40.39 15.17
C VAL A 235 -8.00 41.29 14.66
N LYS A 236 -9.12 41.24 15.37
CA LYS A 236 -10.27 42.15 15.19
C LYS A 236 -9.80 43.50 15.68
N ALA A 237 -9.46 44.41 14.78
CA ALA A 237 -9.23 45.79 15.11
C ALA A 237 -10.57 46.41 15.55
N MET A 238 -10.70 46.68 16.84
CA MET A 238 -11.76 47.57 17.37
C MET A 238 -11.27 48.99 17.15
N ALA A 239 -11.95 49.72 16.26
CA ALA A 239 -11.84 51.16 16.15
C ALA A 239 -12.66 51.82 17.26
N HIS A 240 -12.02 52.73 17.96
CA HIS A 240 -12.67 53.79 18.75
C HIS A 240 -12.96 54.98 17.85
#